data_4d20f4260d569d0e829b444661dc424f
#
_entry.id   4d20f4260d569d0e829b444661dc424f
#
_cell.length_a   1.000
_cell.length_b   1.000
_cell.length_c   1.000
_cell.angle_alpha   90.00
_cell.angle_beta   90.00
_cell.angle_gamma   90.00
#
_symmetry.space_group_name_H-M   'P 1'
#
loop_
_entity.id
_entity.type
_entity.pdbx_description
1 polymer ?
#
loop_
_entity_poly.entity_id
_entity_poly.type
_entity_poly.pdbx_seq_one_letter_code
_entity_poly.pdbx_strand_id
1 'polypeptide(L)'
;GIGGSGMSGIAELLANQGYEVSGSDLRRSELTDRLATNLGVTVHEGHAAGNIGGAEVVVASSAVGVSNPEVIEATRRGIPVIPRAEMLAELMRMRFSIAVAGAHGKTTTTSMIAFVLERAGLDPDAVIGGRLRAFGSGARLGRGEFMVAEADESDRSFLMLYPSIAVITNIDHEHMESYGSFAELQGAFVDFANKVPFY
;
A
#
# COMPACT_ATOMS: atom_id res chain seq x y z
N GLY A 1 -0.17 12.62 -2.52
CA GLY A 1 0.08 12.05 -1.19
C GLY A 1 1.20 11.01 -1.15
N ILE A 2 2.30 11.18 -1.95
CA ILE A 2 3.40 10.19 -2.05
C ILE A 2 4.17 10.03 -0.73
N GLY A 3 4.16 11.05 0.14
CA GLY A 3 4.81 11.04 1.46
C GLY A 3 4.04 10.29 2.56
N GLY A 4 2.83 9.82 2.29
CA GLY A 4 2.09 8.94 3.20
C GLY A 4 2.82 7.60 3.39
N SER A 5 2.82 7.03 4.61
CA SER A 5 3.59 5.81 4.94
C SER A 5 3.32 4.63 4.01
N GLY A 6 2.06 4.34 3.70
CA GLY A 6 1.70 3.26 2.78
C GLY A 6 1.95 3.61 1.31
N MET A 7 1.82 4.88 0.92
CA MET A 7 2.06 5.33 -0.46
C MET A 7 3.55 5.34 -0.78
N SER A 8 4.38 5.85 0.14
CA SER A 8 5.83 5.87 -0.03
C SER A 8 6.43 4.48 -0.19
N GLY A 9 5.86 3.48 0.52
CA GLY A 9 6.26 2.08 0.36
C GLY A 9 5.98 1.52 -1.03
N ILE A 10 4.82 1.82 -1.59
CA ILE A 10 4.46 1.42 -2.96
C ILE A 10 5.37 2.12 -3.98
N ALA A 11 5.61 3.43 -3.80
CA ALA A 11 6.51 4.19 -4.66
C ALA A 11 7.94 3.63 -4.63
N GLU A 12 8.44 3.24 -3.46
CA GLU A 12 9.73 2.58 -3.27
C GLU A 12 9.80 1.24 -4.01
N LEU A 13 8.77 0.39 -3.89
CA LEU A 13 8.71 -0.89 -4.60
C LEU A 13 8.72 -0.71 -6.12
N LEU A 14 7.90 0.19 -6.65
CA LEU A 14 7.82 0.45 -8.08
C LEU A 14 9.14 0.99 -8.63
N ALA A 15 9.74 1.98 -7.97
CA ALA A 15 11.03 2.55 -8.38
C ALA A 15 12.14 1.49 -8.40
N ASN A 16 12.18 0.61 -7.40
CA ASN A 16 13.16 -0.48 -7.34
C ASN A 16 12.90 -1.58 -8.39
N GLN A 17 11.68 -1.74 -8.86
CA GLN A 17 11.34 -2.62 -9.98
C GLN A 17 11.67 -2.00 -11.36
N GLY A 18 12.19 -0.76 -11.38
CA GLY A 18 12.60 -0.08 -12.60
C GLY A 18 11.53 0.77 -13.26
N TYR A 19 10.37 0.96 -12.61
CA TYR A 19 9.37 1.91 -13.09
C TYR A 19 9.83 3.35 -12.86
N GLU A 20 9.51 4.23 -13.81
CA GLU A 20 9.64 5.66 -13.62
C GLU A 20 8.54 6.16 -12.69
N VAL A 21 8.92 6.62 -11.50
CA VAL A 21 7.97 7.05 -10.47
C VAL A 21 8.11 8.55 -10.23
N SER A 22 6.97 9.23 -10.27
CA SER A 22 6.84 10.60 -9.80
C SER A 22 5.64 10.73 -8.86
N GLY A 23 5.59 11.78 -8.08
CA GLY A 23 4.43 12.02 -7.23
C GLY A 23 4.47 13.38 -6.55
N SER A 24 3.40 13.70 -5.87
CA SER A 24 3.23 14.97 -5.15
C SER A 24 2.78 14.75 -3.72
N ASP A 25 3.14 15.69 -2.87
CA ASP A 25 2.62 15.80 -1.50
C ASP A 25 2.44 17.27 -1.14
N LEU A 26 1.57 17.56 -0.16
CA LEU A 26 1.35 18.95 0.32
C LEU A 26 2.61 19.56 0.89
N ARG A 27 3.49 18.75 1.50
CA ARG A 27 4.75 19.19 2.11
C ARG A 27 5.82 18.14 1.90
N ARG A 28 7.05 18.58 1.79
CA ARG A 28 8.20 17.70 1.88
C ARG A 28 8.32 17.08 3.28
N SER A 29 8.79 15.87 3.33
CA SER A 29 9.02 15.11 4.55
C SER A 29 10.27 14.25 4.38
N GLU A 30 10.77 13.69 5.46
CA GLU A 30 11.88 12.76 5.44
C GLU A 30 11.65 11.56 4.47
N LEU A 31 10.39 11.11 4.34
CA LEU A 31 10.01 10.04 3.40
C LEU A 31 10.13 10.51 1.95
N THR A 32 9.62 11.71 1.63
CA THR A 32 9.70 12.25 0.27
C THR A 32 11.13 12.56 -0.14
N ASP A 33 11.95 13.06 0.79
CA ASP A 33 13.36 13.36 0.53
C ASP A 33 14.17 12.08 0.31
N ARG A 34 13.86 11.02 1.06
CA ARG A 34 14.44 9.70 0.86
C ARG A 34 14.09 9.11 -0.51
N LEU A 35 12.82 9.17 -0.93
CA LEU A 35 12.40 8.72 -2.25
C LEU A 35 13.16 9.45 -3.36
N ALA A 36 13.29 10.77 -3.26
CA ALA A 36 13.99 11.56 -4.24
C ALA A 36 15.49 11.28 -4.27
N THR A 37 16.14 11.23 -3.09
CA THR A 37 17.61 11.12 -3.01
C THR A 37 18.12 9.72 -3.30
N ASN A 38 17.44 8.69 -2.80
CA ASN A 38 17.93 7.31 -2.85
C ASN A 38 17.42 6.53 -4.07
N LEU A 39 16.25 6.91 -4.61
CA LEU A 39 15.57 6.15 -5.65
C LEU A 39 15.31 6.96 -6.93
N GLY A 40 15.72 8.23 -6.95
CA GLY A 40 15.52 9.09 -8.12
C GLY A 40 14.06 9.42 -8.44
N VAL A 41 13.15 9.24 -7.47
CA VAL A 41 11.73 9.58 -7.62
C VAL A 41 11.56 11.09 -7.72
N THR A 42 10.86 11.55 -8.76
CA THR A 42 10.54 12.99 -8.88
C THR A 42 9.41 13.34 -7.91
N VAL A 43 9.70 14.16 -6.90
CA VAL A 43 8.73 14.59 -5.91
C VAL A 43 8.42 16.07 -6.04
N HIS A 44 7.15 16.39 -6.25
CA HIS A 44 6.62 17.75 -6.31
C HIS A 44 6.00 18.15 -4.97
N GLU A 45 6.25 19.37 -4.53
CA GLU A 45 5.57 19.97 -3.39
C GLU A 45 4.32 20.69 -3.87
N GLY A 46 3.17 20.40 -3.24
CA GLY A 46 1.87 20.85 -3.70
C GLY A 46 1.31 20.02 -4.88
N HIS A 47 0.02 20.21 -5.12
CA HIS A 47 -0.69 19.51 -6.19
C HIS A 47 -0.94 20.43 -7.38
N ALA A 48 -0.53 20.02 -8.57
CA ALA A 48 -0.74 20.75 -9.81
C ALA A 48 -0.96 19.79 -10.98
N ALA A 49 -1.80 20.20 -11.94
CA ALA A 49 -2.11 19.41 -13.14
C ALA A 49 -0.85 18.96 -13.92
N GLY A 50 0.18 19.82 -13.95
CA GLY A 50 1.44 19.52 -14.64
C GLY A 50 2.29 18.41 -13.97
N ASN A 51 2.05 18.08 -12.70
CA ASN A 51 2.84 17.08 -11.97
C ASN A 51 2.67 15.66 -12.53
N ILE A 52 1.56 15.37 -13.20
CA ILE A 52 1.33 14.05 -13.79
C ILE A 52 2.22 13.74 -14.99
N GLY A 53 2.83 14.76 -15.59
CA GLY A 53 3.80 14.57 -16.68
C GLY A 53 3.34 13.61 -17.77
N GLY A 54 4.13 12.56 -18.01
CA GLY A 54 3.86 11.46 -18.92
C GLY A 54 3.33 10.19 -18.25
N ALA A 55 2.76 10.27 -17.04
CA ALA A 55 2.29 9.11 -16.30
C ALA A 55 1.26 8.29 -17.10
N GLU A 56 1.39 6.97 -17.06
CA GLU A 56 0.46 6.01 -17.66
C GLU A 56 -0.65 5.61 -16.67
N VAL A 57 -0.42 5.79 -15.37
CA VAL A 57 -1.38 5.54 -14.28
C VAL A 57 -1.14 6.54 -13.16
N VAL A 58 -2.20 7.00 -12.52
CA VAL A 58 -2.15 7.82 -11.31
C VAL A 58 -2.67 7.01 -10.13
N VAL A 59 -1.87 6.89 -9.09
CA VAL A 59 -2.25 6.20 -7.85
C VAL A 59 -2.61 7.23 -6.81
N ALA A 60 -3.84 7.20 -6.30
CA ALA A 60 -4.34 8.13 -5.31
C ALA A 60 -4.54 7.46 -3.95
N SER A 61 -4.22 8.17 -2.86
CA SER A 61 -4.62 7.74 -1.51
C SER A 61 -6.09 8.12 -1.25
N SER A 62 -6.71 7.47 -0.27
CA SER A 62 -8.09 7.79 0.16
C SER A 62 -8.27 9.24 0.65
N ALA A 63 -7.17 9.89 1.06
CA ALA A 63 -7.17 11.30 1.47
C ALA A 63 -7.23 12.29 0.29
N VAL A 64 -7.02 11.83 -0.95
CA VAL A 64 -7.02 12.67 -2.16
C VAL A 64 -8.41 12.64 -2.80
N GLY A 65 -9.11 13.78 -2.75
CA GLY A 65 -10.43 13.91 -3.34
C GLY A 65 -10.43 14.08 -4.85
N VAL A 66 -11.59 13.88 -5.46
CA VAL A 66 -11.82 14.04 -6.91
C VAL A 66 -11.57 15.46 -7.43
N SER A 67 -11.56 16.46 -6.56
CA SER A 67 -11.24 17.86 -6.88
C SER A 67 -9.75 18.15 -6.97
N ASN A 68 -8.89 17.18 -6.70
CA ASN A 68 -7.44 17.35 -6.83
C ASN A 68 -7.07 17.64 -8.30
N PRO A 69 -6.25 18.68 -8.58
CA PRO A 69 -5.91 19.06 -9.95
C PRO A 69 -5.19 17.96 -10.74
N GLU A 70 -4.46 17.07 -10.10
CA GLU A 70 -3.81 15.93 -10.74
C GLU A 70 -4.83 14.85 -11.14
N VAL A 71 -5.83 14.60 -10.28
CA VAL A 71 -6.94 13.66 -10.58
C VAL A 71 -7.78 14.18 -11.73
N ILE A 72 -8.12 15.49 -11.72
CA ILE A 72 -8.88 16.13 -12.81
C ILE A 72 -8.12 16.02 -14.13
N GLU A 73 -6.84 16.34 -14.13
CA GLU A 73 -6.02 16.31 -15.34
C GLU A 73 -5.81 14.89 -15.86
N ALA A 74 -5.59 13.91 -14.99
CA ALA A 74 -5.50 12.51 -15.37
C ALA A 74 -6.80 12.04 -16.04
N THR A 75 -7.94 12.34 -15.43
CA THR A 75 -9.27 12.03 -16.01
C THR A 75 -9.46 12.69 -17.37
N ARG A 76 -9.08 13.97 -17.51
CA ARG A 76 -9.16 14.71 -18.79
C ARG A 76 -8.32 14.07 -19.90
N ARG A 77 -7.16 13.51 -19.54
CA ARG A 77 -6.26 12.81 -20.49
C ARG A 77 -6.63 11.34 -20.72
N GLY A 78 -7.63 10.79 -20.02
CA GLY A 78 -7.97 9.37 -20.06
C GLY A 78 -6.94 8.47 -19.39
N ILE A 79 -6.11 9.02 -18.49
CA ILE A 79 -5.16 8.26 -17.69
C ILE A 79 -5.91 7.61 -16.52
N PRO A 80 -5.78 6.29 -16.29
CA PRO A 80 -6.43 5.62 -15.17
C PRO A 80 -6.01 6.24 -13.84
N VAL A 81 -6.99 6.49 -12.96
CA VAL A 81 -6.76 6.88 -11.57
C VAL A 81 -7.24 5.74 -10.68
N ILE A 82 -6.31 5.08 -10.02
CA ILE A 82 -6.60 3.91 -9.19
C ILE A 82 -6.30 4.20 -7.71
N PRO A 83 -7.02 3.58 -6.78
CA PRO A 83 -6.72 3.69 -5.37
C PRO A 83 -5.41 2.97 -5.01
N ARG A 84 -4.75 3.42 -3.94
CA ARG A 84 -3.52 2.83 -3.40
C ARG A 84 -3.63 1.31 -3.20
N ALA A 85 -4.77 0.83 -2.69
CA ALA A 85 -4.99 -0.59 -2.42
C ALA A 85 -5.03 -1.44 -3.71
N GLU A 86 -5.54 -0.88 -4.81
CA GLU A 86 -5.52 -1.56 -6.10
C GLU A 86 -4.10 -1.72 -6.63
N MET A 87 -3.26 -0.68 -6.54
CA MET A 87 -1.84 -0.80 -6.89
C MET A 87 -1.12 -1.81 -6.01
N LEU A 88 -1.41 -1.83 -4.70
CA LEU A 88 -0.86 -2.83 -3.80
C LEU A 88 -1.30 -4.25 -4.19
N ALA A 89 -2.57 -4.42 -4.57
CA ALA A 89 -3.09 -5.70 -5.03
C ALA A 89 -2.35 -6.20 -6.28
N GLU A 90 -2.08 -5.31 -7.25
CA GLU A 90 -1.31 -5.68 -8.44
C GLU A 90 0.14 -6.08 -8.12
N LEU A 91 0.81 -5.36 -7.21
CA LEU A 91 2.14 -5.75 -6.74
C LEU A 91 2.12 -7.12 -6.03
N MET A 92 1.09 -7.38 -5.21
CA MET A 92 0.94 -8.64 -4.49
C MET A 92 0.67 -9.83 -5.44
N ARG A 93 -0.02 -9.62 -6.56
CA ARG A 93 -0.28 -10.69 -7.56
C ARG A 93 0.97 -11.23 -8.22
N MET A 94 2.05 -10.46 -8.25
CA MET A 94 3.34 -10.88 -8.83
C MET A 94 4.22 -11.66 -7.84
N ARG A 95 3.75 -11.88 -6.61
CA ARG A 95 4.49 -12.51 -5.51
C ARG A 95 3.65 -13.56 -4.80
N PHE A 96 4.29 -14.47 -4.08
CA PHE A 96 3.59 -15.27 -3.08
C PHE A 96 3.27 -14.36 -1.88
N SER A 97 2.06 -13.86 -1.83
CA SER A 97 1.69 -12.75 -0.97
C SER A 97 1.02 -13.19 0.33
N ILE A 98 1.41 -12.52 1.42
CA ILE A 98 0.84 -12.70 2.76
C ILE A 98 0.23 -11.36 3.16
N ALA A 99 -1.08 -11.31 3.34
CA ALA A 99 -1.78 -10.11 3.81
C ALA A 99 -2.20 -10.26 5.27
N VAL A 100 -1.90 -9.25 6.08
CA VAL A 100 -2.21 -9.24 7.51
C VAL A 100 -3.26 -8.17 7.80
N ALA A 101 -4.48 -8.61 8.12
CA ALA A 101 -5.61 -7.78 8.48
C ALA A 101 -5.95 -7.91 9.97
N GLY A 102 -6.82 -7.03 10.48
CA GLY A 102 -7.35 -7.07 11.84
C GLY A 102 -7.29 -5.72 12.54
N ALA A 103 -8.16 -5.51 13.53
CA ALA A 103 -8.26 -4.24 14.25
C ALA A 103 -6.92 -3.84 14.88
N HIS A 104 -6.26 -4.79 15.57
CA HIS A 104 -5.01 -4.54 16.29
C HIS A 104 -3.90 -5.51 15.89
N GLY A 105 -2.65 -5.06 16.00
CA GLY A 105 -1.46 -5.90 15.83
C GLY A 105 -1.02 -6.15 14.39
N LYS A 106 -1.65 -5.56 13.39
CA LYS A 106 -1.26 -5.67 11.97
C LYS A 106 0.24 -5.41 11.77
N THR A 107 0.70 -4.20 12.12
CA THR A 107 2.09 -3.76 11.97
C THR A 107 3.09 -4.70 12.65
N THR A 108 2.79 -5.13 13.87
CA THR A 108 3.66 -6.04 14.63
C THR A 108 3.73 -7.41 13.95
N THR A 109 2.58 -7.98 13.58
CA THR A 109 2.52 -9.31 12.95
C THR A 109 3.17 -9.31 11.57
N THR A 110 2.91 -8.28 10.74
CA THR A 110 3.56 -8.11 9.43
C THR A 110 5.07 -8.01 9.57
N SER A 111 5.54 -7.22 10.55
CA SER A 111 6.97 -7.07 10.85
C SER A 111 7.61 -8.38 11.29
N MET A 112 6.93 -9.14 12.13
CA MET A 112 7.43 -10.44 12.61
C MET A 112 7.51 -11.45 11.46
N ILE A 113 6.49 -11.54 10.61
CA ILE A 113 6.50 -12.43 9.44
C ILE A 113 7.64 -12.05 8.49
N ALA A 114 7.76 -10.76 8.14
CA ALA A 114 8.82 -10.28 7.27
C ALA A 114 10.22 -10.58 7.84
N PHE A 115 10.42 -10.38 9.15
CA PHE A 115 11.67 -10.67 9.82
C PHE A 115 12.00 -12.18 9.84
N VAL A 116 11.02 -13.04 10.12
CA VAL A 116 11.21 -14.50 10.10
C VAL A 116 11.59 -14.97 8.71
N LEU A 117 10.89 -14.50 7.66
CA LEU A 117 11.21 -14.85 6.28
C LEU A 117 12.61 -14.37 5.87
N GLU A 118 12.99 -13.16 6.30
CA GLU A 118 14.35 -12.65 6.07
C GLU A 118 15.42 -13.53 6.74
N ARG A 119 15.22 -13.90 8.01
CA ARG A 119 16.14 -14.78 8.75
C ARG A 119 16.21 -16.18 8.18
N ALA A 120 15.14 -16.63 7.53
CA ALA A 120 15.13 -17.89 6.79
C ALA A 120 15.82 -17.81 5.40
N GLY A 121 16.35 -16.64 5.03
CA GLY A 121 17.02 -16.43 3.74
C GLY A 121 16.07 -16.27 2.55
N LEU A 122 14.77 -16.06 2.81
CA LEU A 122 13.74 -15.92 1.77
C LEU A 122 13.60 -14.49 1.23
N ASP A 123 14.28 -13.52 1.82
CA ASP A 123 14.42 -12.12 1.39
C ASP A 123 13.13 -11.48 0.84
N PRO A 124 12.06 -11.35 1.66
CA PRO A 124 10.74 -10.92 1.21
C PRO A 124 10.66 -9.42 0.89
N ASP A 125 9.75 -9.03 0.00
CA ASP A 125 9.19 -7.68 -0.03
C ASP A 125 8.30 -7.47 1.20
N ALA A 126 8.27 -6.27 1.77
CA ALA A 126 7.35 -5.92 2.85
C ALA A 126 6.78 -4.51 2.68
N VAL A 127 5.46 -4.36 2.83
CA VAL A 127 4.75 -3.07 2.86
C VAL A 127 3.97 -2.96 4.17
N ILE A 128 4.33 -1.97 4.97
CA ILE A 128 3.82 -1.81 6.32
C ILE A 128 3.32 -0.39 6.51
N GLY A 129 2.13 -0.24 7.09
CA GLY A 129 1.49 1.06 7.30
C GLY A 129 2.20 2.00 8.27
N GLY A 130 3.20 1.52 8.99
CA GLY A 130 4.03 2.27 9.94
C GLY A 130 5.52 2.23 9.61
N ARG A 131 6.35 2.96 10.39
CA ARG A 131 7.81 2.83 10.32
C ARG A 131 8.24 1.51 10.93
N LEU A 132 8.80 0.62 10.15
CA LEU A 132 9.56 -0.52 10.64
C LEU A 132 10.86 -0.01 11.28
N ARG A 133 10.92 0.00 12.62
CA ARG A 133 12.17 0.33 13.33
C ARG A 133 13.34 -0.57 12.93
N ALA A 134 13.05 -1.81 12.56
CA ALA A 134 14.06 -2.80 12.14
C ALA A 134 14.63 -2.50 10.75
N PHE A 135 13.86 -1.85 9.85
CA PHE A 135 14.27 -1.60 8.47
C PHE A 135 14.34 -0.10 8.12
N GLY A 136 14.00 0.80 9.05
CA GLY A 136 14.11 2.25 8.88
C GLY A 136 13.09 2.88 7.91
N SER A 137 12.18 2.09 7.32
CA SER A 137 11.17 2.54 6.34
C SER A 137 9.84 1.80 6.49
N GLY A 138 8.78 2.30 5.86
CA GLY A 138 7.48 1.63 5.74
C GLY A 138 7.44 0.54 4.68
N ALA A 139 8.52 0.36 3.92
CA ALA A 139 8.65 -0.72 2.96
C ALA A 139 10.07 -1.28 2.97
N ARG A 140 10.19 -2.55 2.59
CA ARG A 140 11.43 -3.24 2.32
C ARG A 140 11.30 -3.91 0.96
N LEU A 141 12.29 -3.73 0.11
CA LEU A 141 12.43 -4.51 -1.09
C LEU A 141 13.35 -5.71 -0.80
N GLY A 142 12.83 -6.89 -1.08
CA GLY A 142 13.58 -8.13 -1.13
C GLY A 142 13.86 -8.57 -2.57
N ARG A 143 14.59 -9.66 -2.71
CA ARG A 143 14.83 -10.35 -4.00
C ARG A 143 14.10 -11.69 -4.07
N GLY A 144 13.42 -12.06 -3.00
CA GLY A 144 12.69 -13.33 -2.89
C GLY A 144 11.32 -13.28 -3.56
N GLU A 145 10.64 -14.41 -3.51
CA GLU A 145 9.31 -14.59 -4.10
C GLU A 145 8.17 -14.13 -3.20
N PHE A 146 8.46 -13.84 -1.92
CA PHE A 146 7.46 -13.49 -0.92
C PHE A 146 7.23 -11.99 -0.84
N MET A 147 5.97 -11.62 -0.58
CA MET A 147 5.58 -10.27 -0.22
C MET A 147 4.68 -10.31 1.00
N VAL A 148 4.99 -9.51 2.02
CA VAL A 148 4.17 -9.36 3.22
C VAL A 148 3.61 -7.95 3.28
N ALA A 149 2.30 -7.80 3.39
CA ALA A 149 1.66 -6.49 3.41
C ALA A 149 0.59 -6.37 4.49
N GLU A 150 0.47 -5.18 5.07
CA GLU A 150 -0.69 -4.85 5.89
C GLU A 150 -1.93 -4.65 4.99
N ALA A 151 -3.03 -5.22 5.42
CA ALA A 151 -4.35 -5.11 4.79
C ALA A 151 -5.23 -4.19 5.65
N ASP A 152 -5.63 -3.05 5.12
CA ASP A 152 -6.36 -2.02 5.85
C ASP A 152 -7.87 -2.26 5.75
N GLU A 153 -8.48 -2.62 6.89
CA GLU A 153 -9.92 -2.81 7.01
C GLU A 153 -10.69 -1.50 7.23
N SER A 154 -9.99 -0.44 7.67
CA SER A 154 -10.64 0.80 8.12
C SER A 154 -11.48 1.48 7.04
N ASP A 155 -11.07 1.38 5.78
CA ASP A 155 -11.74 1.92 4.61
C ASP A 155 -12.24 0.82 3.63
N ARG A 156 -12.28 -0.44 4.10
CA ARG A 156 -12.64 -1.63 3.32
C ARG A 156 -11.67 -1.95 2.17
N SER A 157 -10.55 -1.25 2.04
CA SER A 157 -9.60 -1.42 0.93
C SER A 157 -8.92 -2.80 0.93
N PHE A 158 -8.83 -3.49 2.09
CA PHE A 158 -8.33 -4.85 2.17
C PHE A 158 -9.12 -5.85 1.30
N LEU A 159 -10.38 -5.54 0.98
CA LEU A 159 -11.20 -6.34 0.06
C LEU A 159 -10.74 -6.28 -1.41
N MET A 160 -9.81 -5.39 -1.76
CA MET A 160 -9.20 -5.35 -3.09
C MET A 160 -8.04 -6.35 -3.22
N LEU A 161 -7.51 -6.85 -2.09
CA LEU A 161 -6.35 -7.74 -2.07
C LEU A 161 -6.76 -9.20 -2.34
N TYR A 162 -5.89 -9.94 -3.04
CA TYR A 162 -6.03 -11.36 -3.32
C TYR A 162 -4.76 -12.11 -2.87
N PRO A 163 -4.57 -12.26 -1.54
CA PRO A 163 -3.35 -12.85 -1.01
C PRO A 163 -3.31 -14.37 -1.18
N SER A 164 -2.09 -14.93 -1.24
CA SER A 164 -1.88 -16.38 -1.16
C SER A 164 -2.13 -16.90 0.26
N ILE A 165 -1.85 -16.07 1.27
CA ILE A 165 -2.13 -16.35 2.69
C ILE A 165 -2.78 -15.10 3.30
N ALA A 166 -3.92 -15.26 3.96
CA ALA A 166 -4.56 -14.24 4.77
C ALA A 166 -4.31 -14.53 6.27
N VAL A 167 -3.83 -13.53 6.98
CA VAL A 167 -3.69 -13.56 8.44
C VAL A 167 -4.66 -12.55 9.03
N ILE A 168 -5.53 -13.00 9.91
CA ILE A 168 -6.47 -12.14 10.66
C ILE A 168 -6.04 -12.19 12.13
N THR A 169 -5.57 -11.08 12.66
CA THR A 169 -5.06 -11.00 14.03
C THR A 169 -6.19 -11.00 15.05
N ASN A 170 -7.20 -10.18 14.82
CA ASN A 170 -8.42 -10.06 15.62
C ASN A 170 -9.45 -9.22 14.88
N ILE A 171 -10.70 -9.26 15.34
CA ILE A 171 -11.80 -8.42 14.87
C ILE A 171 -12.40 -7.73 16.09
N ASP A 172 -12.46 -6.40 16.08
CA ASP A 172 -12.99 -5.62 17.19
C ASP A 172 -13.93 -4.52 16.66
N HIS A 173 -14.67 -3.87 17.55
CA HIS A 173 -15.63 -2.79 17.25
C HIS A 173 -14.91 -1.48 16.92
N GLU A 174 -14.05 -1.50 15.89
CA GLU A 174 -13.37 -0.33 15.35
C GLU A 174 -13.87 0.00 13.94
N HIS A 175 -13.65 1.23 13.51
CA HIS A 175 -13.96 1.69 12.14
C HIS A 175 -15.45 1.51 11.76
N MET A 176 -16.35 1.62 12.74
CA MET A 176 -17.80 1.42 12.54
C MET A 176 -18.43 2.46 11.60
N GLU A 177 -17.75 3.58 11.35
CA GLU A 177 -18.11 4.57 10.35
C GLU A 177 -18.05 4.03 8.91
N SER A 178 -17.22 3.02 8.67
CA SER A 178 -17.11 2.33 7.38
C SER A 178 -17.99 1.10 7.25
N TYR A 179 -18.60 0.65 8.38
CA TYR A 179 -19.45 -0.54 8.46
C TYR A 179 -20.73 -0.21 9.21
N GLY A 180 -21.88 -0.56 8.65
CA GLY A 180 -23.18 -0.29 9.27
C GLY A 180 -23.44 -1.10 10.55
N SER A 181 -22.71 -2.20 10.76
CA SER A 181 -22.83 -3.07 11.93
C SER A 181 -21.58 -3.93 12.13
N PHE A 182 -21.42 -4.45 13.35
CA PHE A 182 -20.34 -5.42 13.62
C PHE A 182 -20.47 -6.70 12.79
N ALA A 183 -21.68 -7.14 12.51
CA ALA A 183 -21.91 -8.28 11.63
C ALA A 183 -21.44 -8.01 10.20
N GLU A 184 -21.60 -6.79 9.70
CA GLU A 184 -21.07 -6.39 8.39
C GLU A 184 -19.55 -6.37 8.38
N LEU A 185 -18.90 -5.86 9.45
CA LEU A 185 -17.46 -5.93 9.61
C LEU A 185 -16.97 -7.39 9.60
N GLN A 186 -17.60 -8.27 10.38
CA GLN A 186 -17.27 -9.70 10.38
C GLN A 186 -17.45 -10.33 9.00
N GLY A 187 -18.52 -9.98 8.28
CA GLY A 187 -18.76 -10.42 6.90
C GLY A 187 -17.64 -10.01 5.96
N ALA A 188 -17.15 -8.79 6.08
CA ALA A 188 -16.03 -8.31 5.28
C ALA A 188 -14.72 -9.09 5.55
N PHE A 189 -14.46 -9.50 6.79
CA PHE A 189 -13.32 -10.38 7.09
C PHE A 189 -13.51 -11.79 6.52
N VAL A 190 -14.72 -12.31 6.50
CA VAL A 190 -15.03 -13.59 5.82
C VAL A 190 -14.80 -13.47 4.32
N ASP A 191 -15.26 -12.37 3.70
CA ASP A 191 -15.03 -12.11 2.28
C ASP A 191 -13.54 -12.00 1.95
N PHE A 192 -12.78 -11.33 2.80
CA PHE A 192 -11.33 -11.24 2.67
C PHE A 192 -10.65 -12.61 2.77
N ALA A 193 -11.02 -13.44 3.76
CA ALA A 193 -10.47 -14.78 3.92
C ALA A 193 -10.80 -15.67 2.71
N ASN A 194 -11.98 -15.54 2.12
CA ASN A 194 -12.42 -16.29 0.94
C ASN A 194 -11.70 -15.89 -0.36
N LYS A 195 -10.88 -14.83 -0.36
CA LYS A 195 -10.05 -14.45 -1.50
C LYS A 195 -8.76 -15.26 -1.60
N VAL A 196 -8.41 -16.00 -0.56
CA VAL A 196 -7.27 -16.93 -0.58
C VAL A 196 -7.60 -18.09 -1.53
N PRO A 197 -6.72 -18.42 -2.48
CA PRO A 197 -6.95 -19.53 -3.39
C PRO A 197 -7.03 -20.87 -2.64
N PHE A 198 -7.75 -21.80 -3.21
CA PHE A 198 -8.03 -23.10 -2.58
C PHE A 198 -6.81 -24.04 -2.51
N TYR A 199 -5.76 -23.80 -3.30
CA TYR A 199 -4.57 -24.67 -3.42
C TYR A 199 -3.36 -24.09 -2.72
#